data_36cf5c7a4b50450302ccd8e76464bcc9
#
_entry.id   36cf5c7a4b50450302ccd8e76464bcc9
#
_cell.length_a   1.000
_cell.length_b   1.000
_cell.length_c   1.000
_cell.angle_alpha   90.00
_cell.angle_beta   90.00
_cell.angle_gamma   90.00
#
_symmetry.space_group_name_H-M   'P 1'
#
loop_
_entity.id
_entity.type
_entity.pdbx_description
1 polymer ?
#
loop_
_entity_poly.entity_id
_entity_poly.type
_entity_poly.pdbx_seq_one_letter_code
_entity_poly.pdbx_strand_id
1 'polypeptide(L)'
;MGSMFTRRQFVVGAMVLGGSLALTGCSPQSEPKKENGAAAATGSAEAAEADIIVIGSGLAGSACSISAAQNGARVILVDKAPFLTSTFLTSKGNVSIAQVAENRADWRYDSDAPDTMDQFVARYRDLTEIGKVDAPYPDYDRMQHLMEESCATIAWVEQLGITFEKSFTKEMVGTDTVKPDVSADPATEAGVQLANVFAAEFKRLGVQTMLSTEATELVKDGDAVVGVKVQGPGGAQELRAKAVVLATGGFGGSAEYCDQLVPAINEVGFQYLGNAMNTGDGMTMASAIGAALYEDPWVIPNVIMPTRALTKADAGFKKLCDTGMEGAATSSKMLVDAVGARFVNEAAPVTALATSMTDNQAGPYYVLFDSANAEVTAVIEKGLSTGDVLKAGSIEELADVAGAPQLAATFEAYQQAAVAGADEAFGKKADMLAPYGDGPFYLVKFVPSYVATMGGVKTDASCQALGEDGSPIAGLFAVGEATHRFMYNRSFVRHCSNSSALTMGRLTGAALATA
;
A
#
# COMPACT_ATOMS: atom_id res chain seq x y z
N MET A 1 15.96 26.75 9.25
CA MET A 1 16.66 27.48 8.16
C MET A 1 16.82 26.50 7.02
N GLY A 2 15.91 26.55 6.07
CA GLY A 2 15.82 25.60 4.98
C GLY A 2 16.93 25.80 3.94
N SER A 3 17.57 24.74 3.52
CA SER A 3 18.43 24.74 2.33
C SER A 3 17.59 24.23 1.15
N MET A 4 17.23 25.15 0.26
CA MET A 4 16.66 24.81 -1.04
C MET A 4 17.70 24.06 -1.88
N PHE A 5 17.33 22.87 -2.35
CA PHE A 5 18.11 22.12 -3.32
C PHE A 5 18.06 22.78 -4.70
N THR A 6 19.21 22.94 -5.34
CA THR A 6 19.34 23.52 -6.68
C THR A 6 19.15 22.46 -7.75
N ARG A 7 18.52 22.84 -8.87
CA ARG A 7 18.22 22.01 -10.08
C ARG A 7 19.39 21.15 -10.63
N ARG A 8 20.62 21.34 -10.19
CA ARG A 8 21.80 20.59 -10.67
C ARG A 8 22.06 19.26 -9.97
N GLN A 9 21.46 19.00 -8.82
CA GLN A 9 21.65 17.74 -8.08
C GLN A 9 20.71 16.62 -8.51
N PHE A 10 19.65 16.95 -9.24
CA PHE A 10 18.62 16.00 -9.69
C PHE A 10 19.00 15.14 -10.91
N VAL A 11 20.06 15.50 -11.65
CA VAL A 11 20.40 14.88 -12.95
C VAL A 11 21.47 13.77 -12.87
N VAL A 12 22.11 13.55 -11.72
CA VAL A 12 23.28 12.63 -11.61
C VAL A 12 22.93 11.24 -11.08
N GLY A 13 21.72 11.01 -10.57
CA GLY A 13 21.32 9.73 -9.93
C GLY A 13 20.79 8.62 -10.84
N ALA A 14 20.55 8.88 -12.13
CA ALA A 14 19.81 7.97 -13.01
C ALA A 14 20.65 7.14 -14.00
N MET A 15 21.96 7.12 -13.88
CA MET A 15 22.82 6.31 -14.76
C MET A 15 23.81 5.47 -13.97
N VAL A 16 23.46 4.28 -13.56
CA VAL A 16 24.33 3.07 -13.47
C VAL A 16 23.47 1.89 -12.99
N LEU A 17 23.07 1.01 -13.90
CA LEU A 17 22.88 -0.43 -13.71
C LEU A 17 22.36 -1.07 -15.02
N GLY A 18 23.24 -1.13 -16.01
CA GLY A 18 23.08 -1.99 -17.18
C GLY A 18 24.26 -2.95 -17.28
N GLY A 19 24.15 -4.12 -16.67
CA GLY A 19 25.13 -5.20 -16.74
C GLY A 19 24.92 -6.09 -17.94
N SER A 20 25.89 -6.09 -18.86
CA SER A 20 25.94 -6.87 -20.09
C SER A 20 26.16 -8.36 -19.82
N LEU A 21 25.38 -9.23 -20.45
CA LEU A 21 25.73 -10.62 -20.70
C LEU A 21 26.02 -10.80 -22.19
N ALA A 22 27.32 -11.01 -22.50
CA ALA A 22 27.76 -11.34 -23.82
C ALA A 22 27.60 -12.84 -24.07
N LEU A 23 26.98 -13.21 -25.19
CA LEU A 23 27.12 -14.54 -25.80
C LEU A 23 27.67 -14.38 -27.21
N THR A 24 28.80 -15.00 -27.42
CA THR A 24 29.58 -15.06 -28.67
C THR A 24 28.94 -15.99 -29.69
N GLY A 25 28.88 -15.57 -30.95
CA GLY A 25 28.52 -16.42 -32.08
C GLY A 25 28.90 -15.74 -33.41
N CYS A 26 29.72 -16.42 -34.21
CA CYS A 26 30.51 -15.99 -35.37
C CYS A 26 29.76 -15.44 -36.58
N SER A 27 30.51 -14.59 -37.30
CA SER A 27 30.28 -13.86 -38.56
C SER A 27 29.91 -14.72 -39.80
N PRO A 28 29.56 -14.09 -40.97
CA PRO A 28 30.53 -13.30 -41.76
C PRO A 28 30.01 -11.97 -42.37
N GLN A 29 30.98 -11.17 -42.74
CA GLN A 29 30.93 -9.83 -43.32
C GLN A 29 30.19 -9.70 -44.66
N SER A 30 29.49 -8.55 -44.82
CA SER A 30 29.36 -7.89 -46.11
C SER A 30 29.30 -6.36 -45.91
N GLU A 31 30.08 -5.64 -46.73
CA GLU A 31 30.37 -4.22 -46.68
C GLU A 31 29.16 -3.31 -46.96
N PRO A 32 29.15 -2.03 -46.49
CA PRO A 32 28.01 -1.13 -46.61
C PRO A 32 28.03 -0.36 -47.91
N LYS A 33 26.90 -0.36 -48.61
CA LYS A 33 26.55 0.64 -49.64
C LYS A 33 26.12 1.92 -48.97
N LYS A 34 26.75 3.02 -49.32
CA LYS A 34 26.30 4.40 -49.10
C LYS A 34 25.04 4.67 -49.91
N GLU A 35 23.95 5.03 -49.26
CA GLU A 35 22.88 5.77 -49.87
C GLU A 35 22.52 7.01 -49.07
N ASN A 36 22.21 8.05 -49.83
CA ASN A 36 22.13 9.43 -49.47
C ASN A 36 21.05 9.80 -48.47
N GLY A 37 21.29 10.92 -47.81
CA GLY A 37 20.44 11.57 -46.83
C GLY A 37 18.95 11.66 -47.21
N ALA A 38 18.15 11.22 -46.27
CA ALA A 38 16.79 11.68 -46.12
C ALA A 38 16.77 12.66 -44.93
N ALA A 39 16.32 13.88 -45.24
CA ALA A 39 16.10 14.91 -44.27
C ALA A 39 15.19 14.37 -43.15
N ALA A 40 15.61 14.55 -41.89
CA ALA A 40 14.73 14.34 -40.76
C ALA A 40 13.52 15.28 -40.91
N ALA A 41 12.37 14.72 -41.23
CA ALA A 41 11.11 15.41 -41.12
C ALA A 41 10.88 15.71 -39.63
N THR A 42 11.13 16.95 -39.23
CA THR A 42 10.58 17.52 -37.99
C THR A 42 9.08 17.78 -38.24
N GLY A 43 8.33 16.71 -38.37
CA GLY A 43 6.90 16.77 -38.18
C GLY A 43 6.66 16.86 -36.68
N SER A 44 6.15 17.98 -36.20
CA SER A 44 5.49 18.04 -34.89
C SER A 44 4.40 16.98 -34.93
N ALA A 45 4.62 15.84 -34.24
CA ALA A 45 3.54 14.89 -34.03
C ALA A 45 2.41 15.67 -33.38
N GLU A 46 1.26 15.73 -34.06
CA GLU A 46 0.05 16.35 -33.50
C GLU A 46 -0.21 15.70 -32.14
N ALA A 47 -0.32 16.52 -31.08
CA ALA A 47 -0.47 16.01 -29.72
C ALA A 47 -1.74 15.13 -29.68
N ALA A 48 -1.63 13.93 -29.14
CA ALA A 48 -2.78 13.05 -28.98
C ALA A 48 -3.78 13.71 -28.01
N GLU A 49 -5.03 13.90 -28.49
CA GLU A 49 -6.08 14.57 -27.74
C GLU A 49 -7.07 13.57 -27.14
N ALA A 50 -7.36 13.72 -25.84
CA ALA A 50 -8.39 13.02 -25.10
C ALA A 50 -9.30 14.02 -24.36
N ASP A 51 -10.39 13.54 -23.78
CA ASP A 51 -11.13 14.33 -22.81
C ASP A 51 -10.48 14.21 -21.43
N ILE A 52 -10.01 13.00 -21.09
CA ILE A 52 -9.37 12.70 -19.81
C ILE A 52 -8.11 11.87 -20.04
N ILE A 53 -7.00 12.25 -19.38
CA ILE A 53 -5.80 11.42 -19.22
C ILE A 53 -5.76 10.91 -17.79
N VAL A 54 -5.64 9.59 -17.63
CA VAL A 54 -5.47 8.94 -16.32
C VAL A 54 -4.05 8.37 -16.23
N ILE A 55 -3.31 8.71 -15.17
CA ILE A 55 -1.93 8.26 -14.95
C ILE A 55 -1.91 7.24 -13.82
N GLY A 56 -1.64 5.99 -14.17
CA GLY A 56 -1.64 4.81 -13.28
C GLY A 56 -2.86 3.92 -13.49
N SER A 57 -2.60 2.62 -13.70
CA SER A 57 -3.62 1.59 -13.96
C SER A 57 -4.03 0.78 -12.72
N GLY A 58 -3.76 1.31 -11.51
CA GLY A 58 -4.22 0.74 -10.26
C GLY A 58 -5.76 0.73 -10.13
N LEU A 59 -6.29 0.29 -8.98
CA LEU A 59 -7.76 0.25 -8.75
C LEU A 59 -8.45 1.57 -9.07
N ALA A 60 -7.91 2.68 -8.56
CA ALA A 60 -8.50 3.99 -8.73
C ALA A 60 -8.46 4.45 -10.19
N GLY A 61 -7.31 4.32 -10.85
CA GLY A 61 -7.16 4.73 -12.26
C GLY A 61 -7.97 3.86 -13.21
N SER A 62 -8.03 2.55 -12.95
CA SER A 62 -8.87 1.64 -13.73
C SER A 62 -10.35 1.98 -13.58
N ALA A 63 -10.82 2.19 -12.35
CA ALA A 63 -12.21 2.58 -12.10
C ALA A 63 -12.54 3.94 -12.73
N CYS A 64 -11.63 4.92 -12.64
CA CYS A 64 -11.79 6.23 -13.27
C CYS A 64 -11.90 6.11 -14.80
N SER A 65 -10.98 5.38 -15.42
CA SER A 65 -10.96 5.21 -16.89
C SER A 65 -12.20 4.52 -17.42
N ILE A 66 -12.67 3.45 -16.74
CA ILE A 66 -13.87 2.70 -17.14
C ILE A 66 -15.10 3.60 -16.95
N SER A 67 -15.25 4.22 -15.78
CA SER A 67 -16.41 5.05 -15.48
C SER A 67 -16.50 6.26 -16.42
N ALA A 68 -15.38 6.93 -16.71
CA ALA A 68 -15.33 8.03 -17.65
C ALA A 68 -15.75 7.58 -19.08
N ALA A 69 -15.18 6.47 -19.56
CA ALA A 69 -15.50 5.95 -20.88
C ALA A 69 -16.95 5.44 -21.01
N GLN A 70 -17.51 4.86 -19.94
CA GLN A 70 -18.94 4.48 -19.88
C GLN A 70 -19.87 5.70 -20.01
N ASN A 71 -19.42 6.88 -19.57
CA ASN A 71 -20.13 8.14 -19.68
C ASN A 71 -19.74 8.95 -20.95
N GLY A 72 -19.05 8.32 -21.91
CA GLY A 72 -18.81 8.86 -23.25
C GLY A 72 -17.51 9.66 -23.42
N ALA A 73 -16.65 9.77 -22.40
CA ALA A 73 -15.38 10.46 -22.54
C ALA A 73 -14.36 9.62 -23.33
N ARG A 74 -13.52 10.31 -24.12
CA ARG A 74 -12.32 9.74 -24.74
C ARG A 74 -11.21 9.71 -23.68
N VAL A 75 -10.75 8.52 -23.32
CA VAL A 75 -9.79 8.33 -22.22
C VAL A 75 -8.47 7.77 -22.75
N ILE A 76 -7.35 8.38 -22.32
CA ILE A 76 -6.02 7.81 -22.43
C ILE A 76 -5.57 7.38 -21.03
N LEU A 77 -5.25 6.09 -20.86
CA LEU A 77 -4.68 5.54 -19.63
C LEU A 77 -3.19 5.29 -19.84
N VAL A 78 -2.35 5.93 -19.04
CA VAL A 78 -0.89 5.82 -19.07
C VAL A 78 -0.39 5.04 -17.86
N ASP A 79 0.48 4.06 -18.07
CA ASP A 79 1.16 3.37 -16.96
C ASP A 79 2.60 3.03 -17.34
N LYS A 80 3.54 3.26 -16.40
CA LYS A 80 4.97 2.94 -16.58
C LYS A 80 5.26 1.44 -16.57
N ALA A 81 4.37 0.63 -15.98
CA ALA A 81 4.48 -0.82 -15.99
C ALA A 81 4.09 -1.42 -17.36
N PRO A 82 4.64 -2.60 -17.72
CA PRO A 82 4.31 -3.28 -18.97
C PRO A 82 2.97 -4.04 -18.91
N PHE A 83 2.27 -4.01 -17.79
CA PHE A 83 0.96 -4.65 -17.55
C PHE A 83 0.17 -3.82 -16.56
N LEU A 84 -1.13 -4.04 -16.47
CA LEU A 84 -1.96 -3.39 -15.45
C LEU A 84 -1.43 -3.78 -14.08
N THR A 85 -1.02 -2.79 -13.28
CA THR A 85 -0.37 -3.06 -12.00
C THR A 85 -0.99 -2.29 -10.86
N SER A 86 -1.00 -2.90 -9.69
CA SER A 86 -1.36 -2.24 -8.45
C SER A 86 -0.93 -3.09 -7.26
N THR A 87 -0.85 -2.50 -6.07
CA THR A 87 -0.71 -3.24 -4.81
C THR A 87 -1.83 -4.29 -4.64
N PHE A 88 -3.00 -4.05 -5.23
CA PHE A 88 -4.14 -4.96 -5.21
C PHE A 88 -3.89 -6.30 -5.91
N LEU A 89 -3.01 -6.38 -6.91
CA LEU A 89 -2.70 -7.63 -7.62
C LEU A 89 -2.16 -8.73 -6.70
N THR A 90 -1.46 -8.33 -5.64
CA THR A 90 -0.87 -9.25 -4.65
C THR A 90 -1.74 -9.41 -3.41
N SER A 91 -2.91 -8.78 -3.37
CA SER A 91 -3.87 -8.86 -2.28
C SER A 91 -4.93 -9.93 -2.53
N LYS A 92 -5.61 -10.36 -1.47
CA LYS A 92 -6.79 -11.24 -1.58
C LYS A 92 -8.03 -10.53 -2.15
N GLY A 93 -7.90 -9.25 -2.53
CA GLY A 93 -8.96 -8.48 -3.15
C GLY A 93 -10.06 -8.03 -2.20
N ASN A 94 -9.82 -8.02 -0.89
CA ASN A 94 -10.82 -7.58 0.06
C ASN A 94 -11.13 -6.08 -0.09
N VAL A 95 -12.41 -5.75 -0.10
CA VAL A 95 -12.96 -4.41 -0.22
C VAL A 95 -13.96 -4.18 0.90
N SER A 96 -13.81 -3.10 1.65
CA SER A 96 -14.75 -2.70 2.69
C SER A 96 -16.04 -2.14 2.09
N ILE A 97 -17.16 -2.44 2.71
CA ILE A 97 -18.48 -1.89 2.35
C ILE A 97 -19.20 -1.37 3.59
N ALA A 98 -19.95 -0.30 3.44
CA ALA A 98 -20.84 0.22 4.49
C ALA A 98 -22.28 -0.22 4.22
N GLN A 99 -22.67 -1.36 4.79
CA GLN A 99 -24.06 -1.81 4.78
C GLN A 99 -24.79 -1.20 5.98
N VAL A 100 -25.29 0.02 5.82
CA VAL A 100 -25.97 0.78 6.87
C VAL A 100 -27.47 0.85 6.59
N ALA A 101 -28.26 1.12 7.63
CA ALA A 101 -29.72 1.13 7.54
C ALA A 101 -30.25 2.13 6.50
N GLU A 102 -29.55 3.24 6.34
CA GLU A 102 -29.91 4.34 5.43
C GLU A 102 -29.79 3.96 3.95
N ASN A 103 -28.88 3.04 3.58
CA ASN A 103 -28.67 2.60 2.19
C ASN A 103 -29.03 1.13 1.96
N ARG A 104 -30.06 0.63 2.67
CA ARG A 104 -30.51 -0.78 2.63
C ARG A 104 -30.76 -1.32 1.22
N ALA A 105 -31.19 -0.47 0.30
CA ALA A 105 -31.46 -0.87 -1.08
C ALA A 105 -30.19 -1.36 -1.82
N ASP A 106 -29.03 -0.89 -1.38
CA ASP A 106 -27.72 -1.21 -1.97
C ASP A 106 -27.00 -2.35 -1.25
N TRP A 107 -27.62 -2.95 -0.22
CA TRP A 107 -27.01 -4.04 0.53
C TRP A 107 -26.73 -5.25 -0.34
N ARG A 108 -25.55 -5.83 -0.08
CA ARG A 108 -25.09 -7.04 -0.77
C ARG A 108 -25.42 -8.33 0.00
N TYR A 109 -25.54 -8.22 1.33
CA TYR A 109 -25.77 -9.35 2.24
C TYR A 109 -26.75 -8.96 3.32
N ASP A 110 -27.55 -9.93 3.74
CA ASP A 110 -28.43 -9.74 4.90
C ASP A 110 -27.59 -9.50 6.16
N SER A 111 -28.00 -8.54 6.96
CA SER A 111 -27.47 -8.25 8.27
C SER A 111 -28.61 -8.23 9.29
N ASP A 112 -28.49 -9.06 10.33
CA ASP A 112 -29.52 -9.14 11.39
C ASP A 112 -29.56 -7.85 12.24
N ALA A 113 -28.45 -7.11 12.30
CA ALA A 113 -28.32 -5.87 13.03
C ALA A 113 -27.51 -4.86 12.21
N PRO A 114 -28.14 -4.17 11.24
CA PRO A 114 -27.43 -3.16 10.46
C PRO A 114 -27.02 -2.00 11.37
N ASP A 115 -25.82 -1.45 11.13
CA ASP A 115 -25.45 -0.18 11.72
C ASP A 115 -26.29 0.95 11.10
N THR A 116 -26.40 2.06 11.81
CA THR A 116 -26.64 3.36 11.18
C THR A 116 -25.33 3.93 10.65
N MET A 117 -25.37 4.93 9.77
CA MET A 117 -24.14 5.59 9.31
C MET A 117 -23.37 6.21 10.48
N ASP A 118 -24.06 6.79 11.47
CA ASP A 118 -23.43 7.33 12.68
C ASP A 118 -22.67 6.25 13.47
N GLN A 119 -23.22 5.04 13.59
CA GLN A 119 -22.54 3.92 14.25
C GLN A 119 -21.33 3.44 13.45
N PHE A 120 -21.44 3.41 12.11
CA PHE A 120 -20.30 3.09 11.24
C PHE A 120 -19.17 4.11 11.41
N VAL A 121 -19.49 5.41 11.36
CA VAL A 121 -18.51 6.50 11.53
C VAL A 121 -17.90 6.48 12.93
N ALA A 122 -18.70 6.23 13.98
CA ALA A 122 -18.17 6.11 15.34
C ALA A 122 -17.16 4.97 15.46
N ARG A 123 -17.45 3.78 14.92
CA ARG A 123 -16.52 2.65 14.91
C ARG A 123 -15.28 2.93 14.06
N TYR A 124 -15.41 3.59 12.91
CA TYR A 124 -14.28 4.01 12.08
C TYR A 124 -13.38 4.97 12.87
N ARG A 125 -13.98 5.90 13.61
CA ARG A 125 -13.25 6.84 14.50
C ARG A 125 -12.47 6.10 15.58
N ASP A 126 -13.09 5.17 16.30
CA ASP A 126 -12.43 4.38 17.35
C ASP A 126 -11.19 3.67 16.82
N LEU A 127 -11.24 3.13 15.60
CA LEU A 127 -10.12 2.43 14.96
C LEU A 127 -9.01 3.38 14.48
N THR A 128 -9.36 4.56 13.98
CA THR A 128 -8.39 5.53 13.44
C THR A 128 -7.77 6.41 14.52
N GLU A 129 -8.32 6.45 15.72
CA GLU A 129 -7.78 7.17 16.87
C GLU A 129 -6.63 6.41 17.58
N ILE A 130 -6.39 5.14 17.26
CA ILE A 130 -5.29 4.36 17.82
C ILE A 130 -3.95 4.98 17.37
N GLY A 131 -3.12 5.42 18.35
CA GLY A 131 -1.83 6.05 18.07
C GLY A 131 -1.94 7.39 17.35
N LYS A 132 -3.08 8.07 17.46
CA LYS A 132 -3.36 9.37 16.83
C LYS A 132 -2.34 10.43 17.21
N VAL A 133 -1.90 11.18 16.21
CA VAL A 133 -1.17 12.44 16.39
C VAL A 133 -2.09 13.63 16.17
N ASP A 134 -1.67 14.82 16.64
CA ASP A 134 -2.40 16.08 16.43
C ASP A 134 -2.27 16.52 14.96
N ALA A 135 -3.21 16.06 14.15
CA ALA A 135 -3.31 16.35 12.72
C ALA A 135 -4.79 16.43 12.31
N PRO A 136 -5.15 17.21 11.27
CA PRO A 136 -6.55 17.41 10.85
C PRO A 136 -7.12 16.20 10.08
N TYR A 137 -6.69 15.00 10.41
CA TYR A 137 -7.08 13.75 9.77
C TYR A 137 -7.56 12.73 10.79
N PRO A 138 -8.48 11.82 10.44
CA PRO A 138 -9.22 11.72 9.17
C PRO A 138 -10.20 12.87 8.92
N ASP A 139 -10.49 13.16 7.65
CA ASP A 139 -11.67 13.92 7.22
C ASP A 139 -12.88 12.97 7.22
N TYR A 140 -13.60 12.96 8.34
CA TYR A 140 -14.70 12.00 8.54
C TYR A 140 -15.88 12.24 7.60
N ASP A 141 -16.17 13.47 7.21
CA ASP A 141 -17.29 13.78 6.31
C ASP A 141 -17.00 13.25 4.91
N ARG A 142 -15.78 13.46 4.43
CA ARG A 142 -15.33 12.93 3.13
C ARG A 142 -15.23 11.41 3.14
N MET A 143 -14.71 10.83 4.23
CA MET A 143 -14.66 9.37 4.40
C MET A 143 -16.07 8.78 4.39
N GLN A 144 -17.00 9.37 5.14
CA GLN A 144 -18.39 8.93 5.19
C GLN A 144 -19.01 8.91 3.79
N HIS A 145 -18.89 9.99 3.02
CA HIS A 145 -19.41 10.08 1.65
C HIS A 145 -18.87 8.94 0.76
N LEU A 146 -17.57 8.64 0.83
CA LEU A 146 -17.01 7.52 0.06
C LEU A 146 -17.54 6.16 0.50
N MET A 147 -17.79 5.98 1.78
CA MET A 147 -18.28 4.71 2.30
C MET A 147 -19.79 4.53 2.02
N GLU A 148 -20.57 5.60 1.99
CA GLU A 148 -21.98 5.57 1.54
C GLU A 148 -22.08 5.01 0.11
N GLU A 149 -21.16 5.34 -0.76
CA GLU A 149 -21.09 4.90 -2.15
C GLU A 149 -20.45 3.51 -2.34
N SER A 150 -19.95 2.89 -1.28
CA SER A 150 -19.17 1.65 -1.37
C SER A 150 -19.97 0.45 -1.90
N CYS A 151 -21.21 0.28 -1.44
CA CYS A 151 -22.10 -0.80 -1.91
C CYS A 151 -22.47 -0.62 -3.39
N ALA A 152 -22.81 0.60 -3.80
CA ALA A 152 -23.11 0.94 -5.19
C ALA A 152 -21.88 0.75 -6.09
N THR A 153 -20.68 1.04 -5.56
CA THR A 153 -19.40 0.80 -6.28
C THR A 153 -19.17 -0.68 -6.51
N ILE A 154 -19.39 -1.54 -5.50
CA ILE A 154 -19.25 -2.99 -5.69
C ILE A 154 -20.29 -3.52 -6.69
N ALA A 155 -21.56 -3.07 -6.60
CA ALA A 155 -22.59 -3.42 -7.56
C ALA A 155 -22.20 -3.01 -9.00
N TRP A 156 -21.56 -1.85 -9.16
CA TRP A 156 -21.03 -1.41 -10.45
C TRP A 156 -19.88 -2.31 -10.95
N VAL A 157 -18.93 -2.70 -10.07
CA VAL A 157 -17.85 -3.64 -10.45
C VAL A 157 -18.41 -5.00 -10.86
N GLU A 158 -19.47 -5.49 -10.20
CA GLU A 158 -20.13 -6.75 -10.59
C GLU A 158 -20.75 -6.68 -11.99
N GLN A 159 -21.28 -5.52 -12.39
CA GLN A 159 -21.78 -5.32 -13.77
C GLN A 159 -20.67 -5.42 -14.84
N LEU A 160 -19.39 -5.27 -14.45
CA LEU A 160 -18.24 -5.50 -15.33
C LEU A 160 -17.92 -6.98 -15.53
N GLY A 161 -18.53 -7.88 -14.77
CA GLY A 161 -18.42 -9.34 -14.97
C GLY A 161 -17.64 -10.10 -13.91
N ILE A 162 -17.41 -9.51 -12.73
CA ILE A 162 -16.84 -10.21 -11.58
C ILE A 162 -17.85 -10.27 -10.43
N THR A 163 -17.99 -11.41 -9.78
CA THR A 163 -18.84 -11.56 -8.60
C THR A 163 -18.02 -11.42 -7.32
N PHE A 164 -18.69 -10.99 -6.25
CA PHE A 164 -18.08 -10.88 -4.93
C PHE A 164 -18.79 -11.79 -3.93
N GLU A 165 -18.01 -12.33 -3.01
CA GLU A 165 -18.52 -13.06 -1.85
C GLU A 165 -18.17 -12.33 -0.55
N LYS A 166 -18.94 -12.60 0.52
CA LYS A 166 -18.64 -12.07 1.86
C LYS A 166 -17.32 -12.63 2.36
N SER A 167 -16.46 -11.77 2.88
CA SER A 167 -15.14 -12.15 3.39
C SER A 167 -15.06 -12.03 4.91
N PHE A 168 -15.18 -10.82 5.45
CA PHE A 168 -15.09 -10.56 6.87
C PHE A 168 -16.29 -9.77 7.36
N THR A 169 -16.64 -9.95 8.63
CA THR A 169 -17.69 -9.18 9.29
C THR A 169 -17.09 -7.97 10.01
N LYS A 170 -17.94 -6.98 10.32
CA LYS A 170 -17.56 -5.79 11.06
C LYS A 170 -16.99 -6.10 12.46
N GLU A 171 -17.42 -7.19 13.09
CA GLU A 171 -16.91 -7.63 14.39
C GLU A 171 -15.44 -8.09 14.31
N MET A 172 -15.01 -8.59 13.13
CA MET A 172 -13.65 -9.08 12.93
C MET A 172 -12.67 -7.99 12.51
N VAL A 173 -13.09 -7.06 11.64
CA VAL A 173 -12.16 -6.10 11.01
C VAL A 173 -12.66 -4.65 11.03
N GLY A 174 -13.75 -4.37 11.71
CA GLY A 174 -14.33 -3.04 11.86
C GLY A 174 -15.32 -2.63 10.76
N THR A 175 -15.34 -3.33 9.63
CA THR A 175 -16.26 -3.09 8.51
C THR A 175 -16.69 -4.41 7.89
N ASP A 176 -17.89 -4.46 7.30
CA ASP A 176 -18.22 -5.58 6.42
C ASP A 176 -17.33 -5.55 5.18
N THR A 177 -16.88 -6.70 4.75
CA THR A 177 -15.95 -6.83 3.62
C THR A 177 -16.41 -7.90 2.65
N VAL A 178 -16.16 -7.61 1.38
CA VAL A 178 -16.33 -8.54 0.26
C VAL A 178 -14.99 -8.78 -0.42
N LYS A 179 -14.88 -9.88 -1.13
CA LYS A 179 -13.74 -10.19 -2.00
C LYS A 179 -14.24 -10.77 -3.31
N PRO A 180 -13.48 -10.69 -4.42
CA PRO A 180 -13.82 -11.38 -5.65
C PRO A 180 -13.98 -12.89 -5.40
N ASP A 181 -15.07 -13.46 -5.92
CA ASP A 181 -15.27 -14.91 -5.93
C ASP A 181 -14.36 -15.55 -6.97
N VAL A 182 -13.36 -16.26 -6.50
CA VAL A 182 -12.36 -16.95 -7.33
C VAL A 182 -12.67 -18.44 -7.52
N SER A 183 -13.85 -18.91 -7.16
CA SER A 183 -14.23 -20.32 -7.22
C SER A 183 -14.13 -20.92 -8.63
N ALA A 184 -14.34 -20.09 -9.66
CA ALA A 184 -14.24 -20.50 -11.05
C ALA A 184 -12.79 -20.73 -11.53
N ASP A 185 -11.81 -20.00 -10.96
CA ASP A 185 -10.39 -20.16 -11.21
C ASP A 185 -9.56 -19.89 -9.95
N PRO A 186 -9.53 -20.84 -9.01
CA PRO A 186 -8.85 -20.67 -7.73
C PRO A 186 -7.31 -20.63 -7.84
N ALA A 187 -6.75 -20.92 -9.02
CA ALA A 187 -5.31 -20.80 -9.26
C ALA A 187 -4.86 -19.38 -9.56
N THR A 188 -5.78 -18.49 -9.93
CA THR A 188 -5.51 -17.09 -10.23
C THR A 188 -5.89 -16.20 -9.05
N GLU A 189 -4.96 -15.39 -8.57
CA GLU A 189 -5.19 -14.44 -7.48
C GLU A 189 -6.35 -13.47 -7.79
N ALA A 190 -7.15 -13.14 -6.79
CA ALA A 190 -8.34 -12.31 -6.91
C ALA A 190 -8.05 -10.94 -7.58
N GLY A 191 -6.93 -10.33 -7.21
CA GLY A 191 -6.50 -9.05 -7.81
C GLY A 191 -6.19 -9.18 -9.31
N VAL A 192 -5.63 -10.31 -9.73
CA VAL A 192 -5.32 -10.58 -11.16
C VAL A 192 -6.61 -10.80 -11.94
N GLN A 193 -7.60 -11.51 -11.38
CA GLN A 193 -8.90 -11.68 -12.02
C GLN A 193 -9.60 -10.33 -12.27
N LEU A 194 -9.59 -9.45 -11.27
CA LEU A 194 -10.16 -8.11 -11.41
C LEU A 194 -9.41 -7.28 -12.47
N ALA A 195 -8.07 -7.35 -12.51
CA ALA A 195 -7.28 -6.68 -13.54
C ALA A 195 -7.61 -7.17 -14.96
N ASN A 196 -7.85 -8.48 -15.11
CA ASN A 196 -8.28 -9.06 -16.39
C ASN A 196 -9.66 -8.53 -16.82
N VAL A 197 -10.61 -8.41 -15.89
CA VAL A 197 -11.92 -7.80 -16.16
C VAL A 197 -11.76 -6.34 -16.60
N PHE A 198 -10.94 -5.55 -15.90
CA PHE A 198 -10.68 -4.16 -16.27
C PHE A 198 -10.02 -4.05 -17.65
N ALA A 199 -9.05 -4.90 -17.97
CA ALA A 199 -8.42 -4.92 -19.29
C ALA A 199 -9.42 -5.22 -20.41
N ALA A 200 -10.36 -6.14 -20.19
CA ALA A 200 -11.44 -6.44 -21.12
C ALA A 200 -12.37 -5.23 -21.33
N GLU A 201 -12.72 -4.54 -20.24
CA GLU A 201 -13.55 -3.35 -20.28
C GLU A 201 -12.86 -2.17 -21.00
N PHE A 202 -11.57 -1.95 -20.77
CA PHE A 202 -10.82 -0.93 -21.54
C PHE A 202 -10.93 -1.16 -23.05
N LYS A 203 -10.73 -2.41 -23.47
CA LYS A 203 -10.86 -2.77 -24.89
C LYS A 203 -12.29 -2.57 -25.41
N ARG A 204 -13.30 -2.99 -24.63
CA ARG A 204 -14.72 -2.84 -25.00
C ARG A 204 -15.16 -1.39 -25.15
N LEU A 205 -14.66 -0.53 -24.25
CA LEU A 205 -15.03 0.89 -24.19
C LEU A 205 -14.13 1.79 -25.06
N GLY A 206 -13.07 1.24 -25.66
CA GLY A 206 -12.14 2.01 -26.49
C GLY A 206 -11.20 2.91 -25.70
N VAL A 207 -10.92 2.59 -24.41
CA VAL A 207 -9.88 3.28 -23.63
C VAL A 207 -8.52 3.05 -24.29
N GLN A 208 -7.83 4.11 -24.67
CA GLN A 208 -6.48 4.02 -25.21
C GLN A 208 -5.50 3.77 -24.06
N THR A 209 -4.89 2.57 -24.03
CA THR A 209 -3.97 2.15 -22.97
C THR A 209 -2.53 2.28 -23.46
N MET A 210 -1.71 3.04 -22.75
CA MET A 210 -0.28 3.26 -23.01
C MET A 210 0.54 2.66 -21.84
N LEU A 211 0.84 1.38 -21.94
CA LEU A 211 1.71 0.66 -20.98
C LEU A 211 3.19 0.86 -21.30
N SER A 212 4.08 0.54 -20.37
CA SER A 212 5.52 0.84 -20.48
C SER A 212 5.79 2.31 -20.82
N THR A 213 4.92 3.20 -20.36
CA THR A 213 4.92 4.63 -20.70
C THR A 213 4.89 5.42 -19.39
N GLU A 214 5.98 6.11 -19.09
CA GLU A 214 6.14 6.92 -17.90
C GLU A 214 5.65 8.34 -18.13
N ALA A 215 4.79 8.83 -17.23
CA ALA A 215 4.42 10.24 -17.15
C ALA A 215 5.52 11.01 -16.40
N THR A 216 6.03 12.09 -17.01
CA THR A 216 7.23 12.77 -16.50
C THR A 216 7.00 14.22 -16.08
N GLU A 217 6.04 14.92 -16.67
CA GLU A 217 5.80 16.33 -16.41
C GLU A 217 4.36 16.71 -16.77
N LEU A 218 3.67 17.46 -15.91
CA LEU A 218 2.36 18.03 -16.20
C LEU A 218 2.50 19.24 -17.14
N VAL A 219 1.67 19.32 -18.15
CA VAL A 219 1.65 20.43 -19.11
C VAL A 219 0.61 21.44 -18.68
N LYS A 220 1.01 22.72 -18.57
CA LYS A 220 0.13 23.84 -18.22
C LYS A 220 -0.15 24.75 -19.40
N ASP A 221 -1.33 25.35 -19.40
CA ASP A 221 -1.70 26.51 -20.20
C ASP A 221 -2.27 27.57 -19.23
N GLY A 222 -1.51 28.64 -19.02
CA GLY A 222 -1.76 29.54 -17.90
C GLY A 222 -1.68 28.81 -16.55
N ASP A 223 -2.76 28.86 -15.76
CA ASP A 223 -2.87 28.20 -14.46
C ASP A 223 -3.50 26.80 -14.54
N ALA A 224 -4.06 26.43 -15.70
CA ALA A 224 -4.71 25.14 -15.88
C ALA A 224 -3.72 24.04 -16.32
N VAL A 225 -3.92 22.83 -15.84
CA VAL A 225 -3.27 21.61 -16.36
C VAL A 225 -4.06 21.14 -17.58
N VAL A 226 -3.39 21.03 -18.73
CA VAL A 226 -4.00 20.69 -20.02
C VAL A 226 -3.38 19.45 -20.66
N GLY A 227 -2.55 18.71 -19.93
CA GLY A 227 -1.92 17.52 -20.46
C GLY A 227 -0.75 17.01 -19.64
N VAL A 228 -0.01 16.06 -20.20
CA VAL A 228 1.17 15.43 -19.60
C VAL A 228 2.20 15.09 -20.66
N LYS A 229 3.48 15.23 -20.33
CA LYS A 229 4.58 14.66 -21.10
C LYS A 229 4.82 13.23 -20.67
N VAL A 230 5.01 12.36 -21.63
CA VAL A 230 5.24 10.93 -21.38
C VAL A 230 6.48 10.44 -22.14
N GLN A 231 7.13 9.42 -21.59
CA GLN A 231 8.23 8.71 -22.20
C GLN A 231 7.90 7.21 -22.27
N GLY A 232 7.80 6.69 -23.47
CA GLY A 232 7.47 5.28 -23.71
C GLY A 232 8.27 4.65 -24.85
N PRO A 233 7.91 3.44 -25.29
CA PRO A 233 8.56 2.78 -26.43
C PRO A 233 8.53 3.57 -27.72
N GLY A 234 7.54 4.46 -27.91
CA GLY A 234 7.40 5.40 -29.03
C GLY A 234 8.26 6.66 -28.89
N GLY A 235 9.05 6.80 -27.84
CA GLY A 235 9.81 8.01 -27.51
C GLY A 235 9.02 8.97 -26.63
N ALA A 236 9.52 10.20 -26.50
CA ALA A 236 8.87 11.28 -25.78
C ALA A 236 7.67 11.82 -26.56
N GLN A 237 6.53 12.01 -25.88
CA GLN A 237 5.29 12.54 -26.46
C GLN A 237 4.65 13.53 -25.48
N GLU A 238 3.87 14.46 -26.01
CA GLU A 238 2.96 15.28 -25.23
C GLU A 238 1.53 14.84 -25.52
N LEU A 239 0.78 14.53 -24.46
CA LEU A 239 -0.62 14.17 -24.49
C LEU A 239 -1.42 15.34 -23.95
N ARG A 240 -2.53 15.70 -24.61
CA ARG A 240 -3.41 16.79 -24.19
C ARG A 240 -4.80 16.31 -23.84
N ALA A 241 -5.37 16.89 -22.78
CA ALA A 241 -6.74 16.61 -22.33
C ALA A 241 -7.31 17.80 -21.57
N LYS A 242 -8.62 17.80 -21.37
CA LYS A 242 -9.33 18.76 -20.51
C LYS A 242 -9.04 18.52 -19.03
N ALA A 243 -8.78 17.25 -18.66
CA ALA A 243 -8.45 16.86 -17.29
C ALA A 243 -7.35 15.79 -17.26
N VAL A 244 -6.46 15.89 -16.26
CA VAL A 244 -5.44 14.90 -15.92
C VAL A 244 -5.72 14.36 -14.51
N VAL A 245 -5.80 13.04 -14.37
CA VAL A 245 -6.08 12.36 -13.11
C VAL A 245 -4.85 11.58 -12.67
N LEU A 246 -4.27 11.95 -11.53
CA LEU A 246 -3.18 11.25 -10.88
C LEU A 246 -3.73 10.06 -10.10
N ALA A 247 -3.51 8.85 -10.60
CA ALA A 247 -3.83 7.58 -9.95
C ALA A 247 -2.55 6.76 -9.71
N THR A 248 -1.45 7.45 -9.47
CA THR A 248 -0.06 6.97 -9.50
C THR A 248 0.35 6.14 -8.30
N GLY A 249 -0.57 5.89 -7.36
CA GLY A 249 -0.24 5.27 -6.08
C GLY A 249 0.54 6.20 -5.15
N GLY A 250 1.14 5.63 -4.13
CA GLY A 250 1.92 6.35 -3.13
C GLY A 250 3.42 6.39 -3.40
N PHE A 251 4.21 6.47 -2.31
CA PHE A 251 5.67 6.65 -2.38
C PHE A 251 6.47 5.52 -1.72
N GLY A 252 5.81 4.45 -1.24
CA GLY A 252 6.46 3.39 -0.45
C GLY A 252 7.57 2.61 -1.17
N GLY A 253 7.63 2.67 -2.50
CA GLY A 253 8.70 2.10 -3.31
C GLY A 253 9.92 3.02 -3.50
N SER A 254 9.87 4.27 -3.02
CA SER A 254 10.96 5.24 -3.08
C SER A 254 11.65 5.36 -1.71
N ALA A 255 12.89 4.90 -1.63
CA ALA A 255 13.71 5.08 -0.42
C ALA A 255 13.89 6.57 -0.10
N GLU A 256 14.08 7.42 -1.12
CA GLU A 256 14.25 8.86 -0.95
C GLU A 256 13.03 9.52 -0.30
N TYR A 257 11.83 9.24 -0.81
CA TYR A 257 10.60 9.77 -0.19
C TYR A 257 10.36 9.20 1.20
N CYS A 258 10.66 7.93 1.43
CA CYS A 258 10.54 7.32 2.77
C CYS A 258 11.49 7.99 3.76
N ASP A 259 12.74 8.26 3.38
CA ASP A 259 13.72 8.96 4.22
C ASP A 259 13.30 10.40 4.53
N GLN A 260 12.72 11.09 3.56
CA GLN A 260 12.31 12.49 3.71
C GLN A 260 11.01 12.66 4.51
N LEU A 261 10.02 11.81 4.24
CA LEU A 261 8.66 12.00 4.72
C LEU A 261 8.33 11.20 5.97
N VAL A 262 8.94 10.03 6.13
CA VAL A 262 8.62 9.08 7.22
C VAL A 262 9.89 8.41 7.77
N PRO A 263 10.92 9.17 8.17
CA PRO A 263 12.22 8.60 8.57
C PRO A 263 12.12 7.57 9.69
N ALA A 264 11.16 7.67 10.58
CA ALA A 264 10.93 6.74 11.69
C ALA A 264 10.73 5.29 11.23
N ILE A 265 10.21 5.05 10.03
CA ILE A 265 10.06 3.68 9.52
C ILE A 265 11.41 3.01 9.19
N ASN A 266 12.40 3.79 8.77
CA ASN A 266 13.74 3.29 8.48
C ASN A 266 14.52 3.03 9.77
N GLU A 267 14.35 3.86 10.80
CA GLU A 267 14.96 3.66 12.12
C GLU A 267 14.51 2.35 12.76
N VAL A 268 13.24 1.99 12.63
CA VAL A 268 12.66 0.74 13.11
C VAL A 268 12.91 -0.43 12.15
N GLY A 269 13.21 -0.16 10.88
CA GLY A 269 13.48 -1.16 9.85
C GLY A 269 12.23 -1.75 9.21
N PHE A 270 11.18 -0.96 9.02
CA PHE A 270 9.96 -1.41 8.32
C PHE A 270 10.28 -1.99 6.95
N GLN A 271 9.57 -3.03 6.56
CA GLN A 271 9.68 -3.64 5.24
C GLN A 271 8.49 -3.26 4.36
N TYR A 272 8.77 -2.70 3.17
CA TYR A 272 7.74 -2.44 2.18
C TYR A 272 7.34 -3.73 1.46
N LEU A 273 6.04 -4.04 1.48
CA LEU A 273 5.42 -5.20 0.83
C LEU A 273 4.47 -4.80 -0.32
N GLY A 274 4.31 -3.50 -0.54
CA GLY A 274 3.46 -2.98 -1.61
C GLY A 274 4.11 -3.05 -2.99
N ASN A 275 3.52 -2.35 -3.94
CA ASN A 275 4.01 -2.29 -5.31
C ASN A 275 5.27 -1.42 -5.41
N ALA A 276 6.41 -2.01 -5.79
CA ALA A 276 7.67 -1.31 -5.96
C ALA A 276 7.63 -0.17 -7.00
N MET A 277 6.61 -0.13 -7.86
CA MET A 277 6.37 0.95 -8.82
C MET A 277 5.70 2.19 -8.18
N ASN A 278 5.29 2.15 -6.92
CA ASN A 278 4.75 3.31 -6.19
C ASN A 278 5.91 4.19 -5.70
N THR A 279 6.47 5.01 -6.58
CA THR A 279 7.69 5.81 -6.35
C THR A 279 7.43 7.30 -6.15
N GLY A 280 6.16 7.72 -5.98
CA GLY A 280 5.81 9.11 -5.70
C GLY A 280 5.74 10.02 -6.93
N ASP A 281 5.65 9.47 -8.14
CA ASP A 281 5.71 10.22 -9.40
C ASP A 281 4.63 11.32 -9.48
N GLY A 282 3.40 11.01 -9.06
CA GLY A 282 2.31 11.98 -9.02
C GLY A 282 2.58 13.14 -8.06
N MET A 283 3.18 12.85 -6.91
CA MET A 283 3.61 13.88 -5.95
C MET A 283 4.68 14.77 -6.55
N THR A 284 5.69 14.16 -7.21
CA THR A 284 6.77 14.89 -7.90
C THR A 284 6.23 15.83 -8.97
N MET A 285 5.37 15.32 -9.86
CA MET A 285 4.78 16.12 -10.94
C MET A 285 3.87 17.23 -10.40
N ALA A 286 3.04 16.93 -9.41
CA ALA A 286 2.11 17.89 -8.83
C ALA A 286 2.85 19.02 -8.08
N SER A 287 3.84 18.68 -7.24
CA SER A 287 4.66 19.66 -6.53
C SER A 287 5.43 20.57 -7.46
N ALA A 288 5.89 20.07 -8.61
CA ALA A 288 6.63 20.87 -9.60
C ALA A 288 5.80 22.02 -10.18
N ILE A 289 4.47 21.96 -10.08
CA ILE A 289 3.54 23.01 -10.55
C ILE A 289 2.86 23.77 -9.40
N GLY A 290 3.28 23.55 -8.15
CA GLY A 290 2.76 24.26 -6.97
C GLY A 290 1.52 23.62 -6.34
N ALA A 291 1.23 22.36 -6.61
CA ALA A 291 0.19 21.64 -5.88
C ALA A 291 0.66 21.33 -4.45
N ALA A 292 -0.24 21.47 -3.49
CA ALA A 292 -0.02 21.14 -2.10
C ALA A 292 0.04 19.62 -1.90
N LEU A 293 0.96 19.17 -1.06
CA LEU A 293 0.98 17.81 -0.53
C LEU A 293 0.36 17.81 0.87
N TYR A 294 -0.17 16.64 1.28
CA TYR A 294 -0.62 16.45 2.66
C TYR A 294 0.56 16.50 3.62
N GLU A 295 0.35 17.17 4.75
CA GLU A 295 1.26 17.21 5.88
C GLU A 295 1.23 15.86 6.65
N ASP A 296 2.23 15.61 7.49
CA ASP A 296 2.34 14.46 8.39
C ASP A 296 2.06 13.11 7.71
N PRO A 297 2.72 12.79 6.60
CA PRO A 297 2.53 11.51 5.93
C PRO A 297 2.90 10.34 6.85
N TRP A 298 2.29 9.17 6.61
CA TRP A 298 2.57 7.95 7.34
C TRP A 298 2.49 6.74 6.41
N VAL A 299 2.61 5.56 6.96
CA VAL A 299 2.48 4.29 6.22
C VAL A 299 1.29 3.48 6.72
N ILE A 300 0.76 2.59 5.89
CA ILE A 300 -0.26 1.62 6.28
C ILE A 300 0.43 0.35 6.76
N PRO A 301 0.54 0.12 8.10
CA PRO A 301 1.13 -1.09 8.63
C PRO A 301 0.33 -2.33 8.19
N ASN A 302 1.03 -3.44 7.99
CA ASN A 302 0.40 -4.68 7.55
C ASN A 302 0.57 -5.81 8.54
N VAL A 303 1.79 -6.32 8.70
CA VAL A 303 2.12 -7.40 9.65
C VAL A 303 3.48 -7.12 10.30
N ILE A 304 3.72 -7.72 11.47
CA ILE A 304 5.05 -7.87 12.01
C ILE A 304 5.60 -9.18 11.48
N MET A 305 6.80 -9.16 10.89
CA MET A 305 7.34 -10.31 10.18
C MET A 305 8.84 -10.50 10.40
N PRO A 306 9.39 -11.71 10.22
CA PRO A 306 10.82 -11.94 10.17
C PRO A 306 11.50 -11.06 9.10
N THR A 307 12.73 -10.68 9.34
CA THR A 307 13.48 -9.82 8.42
C THR A 307 13.58 -10.40 7.00
N ARG A 308 13.88 -9.54 6.03
CA ARG A 308 14.11 -9.97 4.65
C ARG A 308 15.29 -10.97 4.54
N ALA A 309 16.29 -10.89 5.40
CA ALA A 309 17.39 -11.84 5.44
C ALA A 309 16.88 -13.25 5.80
N LEU A 310 16.04 -13.37 6.83
CA LEU A 310 15.44 -14.63 7.25
C LEU A 310 14.51 -15.21 6.17
N THR A 311 13.61 -14.41 5.61
CA THR A 311 12.68 -14.88 4.56
C THR A 311 13.38 -15.26 3.26
N LYS A 312 14.58 -14.74 3.00
CA LYS A 312 15.45 -15.19 1.89
C LYS A 312 16.21 -16.47 2.23
N ALA A 313 16.59 -16.66 3.49
CA ALA A 313 17.29 -17.88 3.93
C ALA A 313 16.38 -19.12 3.82
N ASP A 314 15.11 -18.98 4.21
CA ASP A 314 14.10 -20.03 4.06
C ASP A 314 12.68 -19.44 3.94
N ALA A 315 11.91 -19.91 2.95
CA ALA A 315 10.53 -19.46 2.76
C ALA A 315 9.59 -19.83 3.94
N GLY A 316 9.96 -20.83 4.74
CA GLY A 316 9.24 -21.22 5.96
C GLY A 316 9.13 -20.09 6.98
N PHE A 317 10.06 -19.12 6.99
CA PHE A 317 9.94 -17.94 7.85
C PHE A 317 8.67 -17.13 7.60
N LYS A 318 8.15 -17.10 6.36
CA LYS A 318 6.88 -16.45 6.07
C LYS A 318 5.71 -17.08 6.84
N LYS A 319 5.77 -18.38 7.09
CA LYS A 319 4.74 -19.08 7.85
C LYS A 319 4.74 -18.75 9.34
N LEU A 320 5.83 -18.21 9.87
CA LEU A 320 5.86 -17.72 11.25
C LEU A 320 4.99 -16.47 11.45
N CYS A 321 4.67 -15.75 10.37
CA CYS A 321 3.76 -14.62 10.36
C CYS A 321 2.34 -15.00 9.87
N ASP A 322 2.21 -16.07 9.07
CA ASP A 322 1.01 -16.38 8.27
C ASP A 322 -0.09 -17.14 9.03
N THR A 323 0.01 -17.29 10.33
CA THR A 323 -0.97 -18.07 11.09
C THR A 323 -2.22 -17.27 11.45
N GLY A 324 -2.78 -16.60 10.48
CA GLY A 324 -3.99 -15.81 10.62
C GLY A 324 -3.73 -14.32 10.43
N MET A 325 -4.77 -13.58 10.08
CA MET A 325 -4.70 -12.14 9.78
C MET A 325 -4.20 -11.25 10.91
N GLU A 326 -3.95 -11.79 12.08
CA GLU A 326 -3.52 -11.09 13.28
C GLU A 326 -2.17 -11.58 13.85
N GLY A 327 -1.36 -12.26 13.01
CA GLY A 327 -0.02 -12.65 13.41
C GLY A 327 0.01 -13.67 14.56
N ALA A 328 -0.79 -14.73 14.49
CA ALA A 328 -0.96 -15.70 15.57
C ALA A 328 0.34 -16.40 16.01
N ALA A 329 1.38 -16.45 15.18
CA ALA A 329 2.69 -16.90 15.63
C ALA A 329 3.33 -15.92 16.62
N THR A 330 3.04 -14.62 16.50
CA THR A 330 3.53 -13.59 17.42
C THR A 330 2.56 -13.34 18.57
N SER A 331 1.24 -13.46 18.34
CA SER A 331 0.23 -13.15 19.36
C SER A 331 0.30 -14.03 20.60
N SER A 332 0.72 -15.30 20.45
CA SER A 332 0.93 -16.23 21.57
C SER A 332 2.37 -16.24 22.14
N LYS A 333 3.28 -15.43 21.59
CA LYS A 333 4.69 -15.34 22.00
C LYS A 333 5.00 -13.98 22.59
N MET A 334 6.16 -13.82 23.22
CA MET A 334 6.65 -12.51 23.66
C MET A 334 7.33 -11.77 22.50
N LEU A 335 7.04 -10.49 22.37
CA LEU A 335 7.79 -9.53 21.58
C LEU A 335 8.60 -8.65 22.55
N VAL A 336 9.92 -8.65 22.37
CA VAL A 336 10.83 -7.89 23.23
C VAL A 336 11.68 -6.93 22.39
N ASP A 337 12.11 -5.85 23.02
CA ASP A 337 13.04 -4.88 22.47
C ASP A 337 14.51 -5.30 22.62
N ALA A 338 15.44 -4.42 22.26
CA ALA A 338 16.88 -4.66 22.30
C ALA A 338 17.40 -4.97 23.72
N VAL A 339 16.74 -4.46 24.78
CA VAL A 339 17.15 -4.73 26.16
C VAL A 339 16.44 -5.94 26.77
N GLY A 340 15.57 -6.59 25.99
CA GLY A 340 14.80 -7.77 26.42
C GLY A 340 13.53 -7.45 27.19
N ALA A 341 13.03 -6.21 27.12
CA ALA A 341 11.78 -5.79 27.74
C ALA A 341 10.59 -6.01 26.80
N ARG A 342 9.45 -6.48 27.37
CA ARG A 342 8.15 -6.35 26.70
C ARG A 342 7.70 -4.90 26.76
N PHE A 343 7.04 -4.42 25.71
CA PHE A 343 6.60 -3.03 25.61
C PHE A 343 5.16 -2.90 25.05
N VAL A 344 4.51 -4.02 24.71
CA VAL A 344 3.19 -4.04 24.09
C VAL A 344 2.45 -5.34 24.34
N ASN A 345 1.13 -5.33 24.19
CA ASN A 345 0.33 -6.55 24.06
C ASN A 345 0.51 -7.12 22.65
N GLU A 346 1.14 -8.27 22.54
CA GLU A 346 1.46 -8.90 21.25
C GLU A 346 0.21 -9.39 20.48
N ALA A 347 -0.92 -9.49 21.15
CA ALA A 347 -2.22 -9.80 20.55
C ALA A 347 -3.01 -8.56 20.13
N ALA A 348 -2.46 -7.36 20.29
CA ALA A 348 -3.06 -6.12 19.84
C ALA A 348 -3.14 -6.06 18.30
N PRO A 349 -4.02 -5.21 17.74
CA PRO A 349 -4.04 -4.97 16.29
C PRO A 349 -2.66 -4.56 15.76
N VAL A 350 -2.33 -4.99 14.53
CA VAL A 350 -1.01 -4.75 13.93
C VAL A 350 -0.63 -3.26 13.86
N THR A 351 -1.61 -2.39 13.72
CA THR A 351 -1.41 -0.93 13.74
C THR A 351 -0.89 -0.46 15.10
N ALA A 352 -1.47 -0.97 16.20
CA ALA A 352 -1.00 -0.67 17.55
C ALA A 352 0.39 -1.24 17.80
N LEU A 353 0.68 -2.46 17.33
CA LEU A 353 2.01 -3.07 17.42
C LEU A 353 3.05 -2.24 16.68
N ALA A 354 2.77 -1.85 15.42
CA ALA A 354 3.69 -1.06 14.60
C ALA A 354 3.92 0.33 15.20
N THR A 355 2.87 0.98 15.72
CA THR A 355 2.98 2.27 16.42
C THR A 355 3.84 2.14 17.66
N SER A 356 3.60 1.11 18.49
CA SER A 356 4.39 0.87 19.71
C SER A 356 5.87 0.61 19.40
N MET A 357 6.19 -0.09 18.30
CA MET A 357 7.58 -0.28 17.86
C MET A 357 8.21 1.04 17.42
N THR A 358 7.46 1.91 16.74
CA THR A 358 7.93 3.23 16.33
C THR A 358 8.17 4.15 17.53
N ASP A 359 7.25 4.17 18.48
CA ASP A 359 7.32 5.03 19.66
C ASP A 359 8.41 4.56 20.64
N ASN A 360 8.61 3.27 20.78
CA ASN A 360 9.62 2.70 21.67
C ASN A 360 11.05 2.96 21.19
N GLN A 361 11.31 3.00 19.89
CA GLN A 361 12.62 3.25 19.24
C GLN A 361 13.81 2.43 19.80
N ALA A 362 13.54 1.39 20.58
CA ALA A 362 14.53 0.55 21.27
C ALA A 362 14.79 -0.77 20.50
N GLY A 363 14.70 -0.73 19.18
CA GLY A 363 15.06 -1.87 18.32
C GLY A 363 16.53 -2.24 18.39
N PRO A 364 16.91 -3.44 17.96
CA PRO A 364 16.08 -4.42 17.24
C PRO A 364 15.03 -5.09 18.10
N TYR A 365 13.97 -5.60 17.46
CA TYR A 365 12.87 -6.30 18.10
C TYR A 365 12.94 -7.79 17.82
N TYR A 366 12.63 -8.60 18.83
CA TYR A 366 12.70 -10.06 18.74
C TYR A 366 11.43 -10.71 19.25
N VAL A 367 11.00 -11.75 18.55
CA VAL A 367 10.02 -12.72 19.08
C VAL A 367 10.77 -13.87 19.69
N LEU A 368 10.43 -14.21 20.94
CA LEU A 368 11.00 -15.35 21.64
C LEU A 368 10.28 -16.64 21.22
N PHE A 369 11.05 -17.68 20.92
CA PHE A 369 10.58 -19.04 20.69
C PHE A 369 11.31 -20.03 21.60
N ASP A 370 10.63 -21.12 21.93
CA ASP A 370 11.21 -22.32 22.52
C ASP A 370 11.35 -23.43 21.46
N SER A 371 11.84 -24.57 21.84
CA SER A 371 12.00 -25.75 20.99
C SER A 371 10.81 -26.71 20.99
N ALA A 372 9.68 -26.36 21.61
CA ALA A 372 8.52 -27.23 21.77
C ALA A 372 7.87 -27.66 20.43
N ASN A 373 7.96 -26.84 19.41
CA ASN A 373 7.48 -27.15 18.06
C ASN A 373 8.65 -27.45 17.12
N ALA A 374 8.87 -28.74 16.80
CA ALA A 374 9.98 -29.18 15.98
C ALA A 374 9.98 -28.60 14.54
N GLU A 375 8.81 -28.38 13.94
CA GLU A 375 8.70 -27.81 12.58
C GLU A 375 9.12 -26.33 12.58
N VAL A 376 8.64 -25.58 13.57
CA VAL A 376 9.00 -24.17 13.77
C VAL A 376 10.51 -24.06 14.06
N THR A 377 11.01 -24.89 14.97
CA THR A 377 12.44 -24.94 15.32
C THR A 377 13.33 -25.22 14.10
N ALA A 378 12.95 -26.19 13.25
CA ALA A 378 13.68 -26.51 12.04
C ALA A 378 13.74 -25.34 11.03
N VAL A 379 12.72 -24.50 10.97
CA VAL A 379 12.74 -23.27 10.18
C VAL A 379 13.65 -22.23 10.82
N ILE A 380 13.53 -21.99 12.12
CA ILE A 380 14.30 -20.98 12.86
C ILE A 380 15.81 -21.27 12.77
N GLU A 381 16.22 -22.53 12.89
CA GLU A 381 17.65 -22.92 12.82
C GLU A 381 18.31 -22.61 11.47
N LYS A 382 17.56 -22.60 10.38
CA LYS A 382 18.08 -22.17 9.07
C LYS A 382 18.45 -20.68 9.02
N GLY A 383 17.91 -19.88 9.93
CA GLY A 383 18.22 -18.46 10.07
C GLY A 383 19.45 -18.14 10.91
N LEU A 384 20.05 -19.10 11.62
CA LEU A 384 21.20 -18.86 12.50
C LEU A 384 22.39 -18.19 11.79
N SER A 385 22.62 -18.52 10.52
CA SER A 385 23.71 -17.95 9.73
C SER A 385 23.48 -16.49 9.30
N THR A 386 22.27 -15.96 9.45
CA THR A 386 21.91 -14.60 9.03
C THR A 386 22.32 -13.54 10.06
N GLY A 387 22.54 -13.93 11.30
CA GLY A 387 22.72 -13.02 12.44
C GLY A 387 21.40 -12.46 13.02
N ASP A 388 20.25 -12.74 12.38
CA ASP A 388 18.93 -12.30 12.83
C ASP A 388 18.22 -13.35 13.71
N VAL A 389 18.87 -14.48 14.01
CA VAL A 389 18.47 -15.50 14.98
C VAL A 389 19.58 -15.69 15.99
N LEU A 390 19.23 -15.58 17.28
CA LEU A 390 20.11 -15.90 18.40
C LEU A 390 19.57 -17.16 19.08
N LYS A 391 20.46 -18.03 19.58
CA LYS A 391 20.12 -19.31 20.21
C LYS A 391 20.96 -19.52 21.46
N ALA A 392 20.34 -20.03 22.53
CA ALA A 392 21.04 -20.48 23.71
C ALA A 392 20.30 -21.64 24.43
N GLY A 393 20.96 -22.32 25.34
CA GLY A 393 20.39 -23.42 26.10
C GLY A 393 19.45 -22.98 27.22
N SER A 394 19.66 -21.78 27.77
CA SER A 394 18.81 -21.17 28.80
C SER A 394 18.47 -19.71 28.44
N ILE A 395 17.53 -19.13 29.18
CA ILE A 395 17.14 -17.72 29.01
C ILE A 395 18.25 -16.77 29.47
N GLU A 396 18.97 -17.12 30.54
CA GLU A 396 20.10 -16.35 31.04
C GLU A 396 21.24 -16.28 29.99
N GLU A 397 21.60 -17.45 29.42
CA GLU A 397 22.57 -17.49 28.31
C GLU A 397 22.08 -16.70 27.09
N LEU A 398 20.79 -16.77 26.78
CA LEU A 398 20.21 -16.03 25.65
C LEU A 398 20.24 -14.52 25.90
N ALA A 399 20.00 -14.10 27.14
CA ALA A 399 20.12 -12.70 27.56
C ALA A 399 21.57 -12.18 27.36
N ASP A 400 22.56 -12.97 27.74
CA ASP A 400 23.98 -12.63 27.55
C ASP A 400 24.34 -12.56 26.06
N VAL A 401 23.95 -13.57 25.26
CA VAL A 401 24.20 -13.62 23.82
C VAL A 401 23.57 -12.43 23.09
N ALA A 402 22.37 -12.03 23.50
CA ALA A 402 21.63 -10.92 22.89
C ALA A 402 22.07 -9.54 23.41
N GLY A 403 22.81 -9.47 24.52
CA GLY A 403 23.05 -8.21 25.23
C GLY A 403 21.76 -7.60 25.79
N ALA A 404 20.80 -8.44 26.19
CA ALA A 404 19.43 -8.09 26.58
C ALA A 404 19.23 -8.27 28.10
N PRO A 405 19.72 -7.37 28.97
CA PRO A 405 19.82 -7.57 30.41
C PRO A 405 18.48 -7.75 31.14
N GLN A 406 17.37 -7.35 30.52
CA GLN A 406 16.04 -7.50 31.10
C GLN A 406 15.34 -8.82 30.70
N LEU A 407 15.88 -9.56 29.73
CA LEU A 407 15.21 -10.71 29.12
C LEU A 407 14.82 -11.79 30.15
N ALA A 408 15.70 -12.14 31.07
CA ALA A 408 15.43 -13.18 32.07
C ALA A 408 14.28 -12.78 33.00
N ALA A 409 14.30 -11.56 33.54
CA ALA A 409 13.22 -11.05 34.39
C ALA A 409 11.89 -10.92 33.63
N THR A 410 11.94 -10.48 32.36
CA THR A 410 10.76 -10.37 31.47
C THR A 410 10.17 -11.76 31.23
N PHE A 411 11.00 -12.76 30.97
CA PHE A 411 10.56 -14.14 30.75
C PHE A 411 9.88 -14.71 31.98
N GLU A 412 10.47 -14.54 33.17
CA GLU A 412 9.89 -15.02 34.43
C GLU A 412 8.52 -14.39 34.69
N ALA A 413 8.39 -13.08 34.51
CA ALA A 413 7.12 -12.36 34.64
C ALA A 413 6.06 -12.86 33.65
N TYR A 414 6.44 -13.10 32.39
CA TYR A 414 5.53 -13.66 31.39
C TYR A 414 5.08 -15.09 31.73
N GLN A 415 6.01 -15.97 32.19
CA GLN A 415 5.67 -17.32 32.61
C GLN A 415 4.67 -17.31 33.77
N GLN A 416 4.86 -16.44 34.76
CA GLN A 416 3.93 -16.26 35.86
C GLN A 416 2.54 -15.80 35.38
N ALA A 417 2.48 -14.81 34.48
CA ALA A 417 1.24 -14.34 33.86
C ALA A 417 0.53 -15.46 33.08
N ALA A 418 1.28 -16.26 32.32
CA ALA A 418 0.75 -17.37 31.56
C ALA A 418 0.15 -18.48 32.45
N VAL A 419 0.82 -18.82 33.53
CA VAL A 419 0.31 -19.79 34.52
C VAL A 419 -0.92 -19.25 35.26
N ALA A 420 -0.92 -17.97 35.60
CA ALA A 420 -2.05 -17.30 36.24
C ALA A 420 -3.25 -17.09 35.31
N GLY A 421 -3.03 -17.13 33.96
CA GLY A 421 -4.03 -16.80 32.97
C GLY A 421 -4.41 -15.31 32.96
N ALA A 422 -3.52 -14.43 33.44
CA ALA A 422 -3.76 -13.00 33.55
C ALA A 422 -2.45 -12.21 33.30
N ASP A 423 -2.48 -11.32 32.31
CA ASP A 423 -1.38 -10.40 31.99
C ASP A 423 -1.77 -8.98 32.44
N GLU A 424 -1.47 -8.67 33.71
CA GLU A 424 -1.80 -7.35 34.28
C GLU A 424 -0.97 -6.22 33.67
N ALA A 425 0.20 -6.53 33.10
CA ALA A 425 1.11 -5.54 32.57
C ALA A 425 0.66 -4.98 31.20
N PHE A 426 0.13 -5.84 30.33
CA PHE A 426 -0.21 -5.47 28.95
C PHE A 426 -1.63 -5.90 28.54
N GLY A 427 -2.37 -6.60 29.40
CA GLY A 427 -3.76 -7.00 29.14
C GLY A 427 -3.93 -8.04 28.04
N LYS A 428 -2.93 -8.89 27.81
CA LYS A 428 -3.02 -10.02 26.88
C LYS A 428 -4.02 -11.05 27.39
N LYS A 429 -4.95 -11.48 26.54
CA LYS A 429 -6.03 -12.40 26.92
C LYS A 429 -5.49 -13.78 27.30
N ALA A 430 -6.16 -14.46 28.24
CA ALA A 430 -5.77 -15.75 28.77
C ALA A 430 -5.59 -16.84 27.68
N ASP A 431 -6.42 -16.84 26.66
CA ASP A 431 -6.36 -17.76 25.52
C ASP A 431 -5.15 -17.52 24.59
N MET A 432 -4.50 -16.35 24.72
CA MET A 432 -3.28 -15.98 24.01
C MET A 432 -2.01 -16.08 24.89
N LEU A 433 -2.16 -16.39 26.17
CA LEU A 433 -1.06 -16.58 27.12
C LEU A 433 -0.65 -18.06 27.14
N ALA A 434 0.36 -18.41 26.35
CA ALA A 434 0.94 -19.76 26.37
C ALA A 434 2.28 -19.75 27.13
N PRO A 435 2.47 -20.57 28.16
CA PRO A 435 3.78 -20.70 28.82
C PRO A 435 4.79 -21.31 27.84
N TYR A 436 6.06 -20.92 27.99
CA TYR A 436 7.15 -21.53 27.25
C TYR A 436 7.54 -22.85 27.88
N GLY A 437 7.99 -23.78 27.03
CA GLY A 437 8.60 -25.04 27.45
C GLY A 437 10.08 -24.90 27.82
N ASP A 438 10.78 -26.05 27.84
CA ASP A 438 12.22 -26.11 28.05
C ASP A 438 12.99 -25.60 26.81
N GLY A 439 14.23 -25.14 27.04
CA GLY A 439 15.14 -24.74 25.95
C GLY A 439 15.54 -25.90 25.02
N PRO A 440 16.28 -25.61 23.96
CA PRO A 440 16.89 -24.32 23.66
C PRO A 440 15.87 -23.26 23.28
N PHE A 441 16.24 -22.00 23.57
CA PHE A 441 15.45 -20.81 23.26
C PHE A 441 16.05 -20.03 22.11
N TYR A 442 15.19 -19.28 21.40
CA TYR A 442 15.58 -18.51 20.22
C TYR A 442 14.99 -17.11 20.30
N LEU A 443 15.79 -16.09 20.03
CA LEU A 443 15.32 -14.75 19.67
C LEU A 443 15.38 -14.60 18.16
N VAL A 444 14.24 -14.46 17.54
CA VAL A 444 14.10 -14.26 16.09
C VAL A 444 13.75 -12.80 15.82
N LYS A 445 14.56 -12.11 15.03
CA LYS A 445 14.37 -10.69 14.72
C LYS A 445 13.15 -10.48 13.84
N PHE A 446 12.21 -9.68 14.33
CA PHE A 446 11.01 -9.26 13.63
C PHE A 446 11.03 -7.75 13.40
N VAL A 447 10.40 -7.35 12.31
CA VAL A 447 10.22 -5.95 11.93
C VAL A 447 8.78 -5.72 11.46
N PRO A 448 8.23 -4.54 11.64
CA PRO A 448 6.95 -4.22 11.05
C PRO A 448 7.06 -4.10 9.54
N SER A 449 5.96 -4.31 8.85
CA SER A 449 5.86 -4.10 7.41
C SER A 449 4.73 -3.14 7.06
N TYR A 450 4.78 -2.58 5.87
CA TYR A 450 3.72 -1.73 5.33
C TYR A 450 3.46 -2.05 3.87
N VAL A 451 2.23 -1.78 3.41
CA VAL A 451 1.78 -2.12 2.05
C VAL A 451 1.45 -0.90 1.20
N ALA A 452 1.16 0.23 1.84
CA ALA A 452 0.80 1.48 1.19
C ALA A 452 1.20 2.67 2.07
N THR A 453 1.02 3.88 1.56
CA THR A 453 1.37 5.12 2.23
C THR A 453 0.13 5.98 2.47
N MET A 454 0.15 6.74 3.56
CA MET A 454 -0.83 7.75 3.91
C MET A 454 -0.22 9.12 3.63
N GLY A 455 -0.44 9.65 2.44
CA GLY A 455 0.14 10.90 1.98
C GLY A 455 -0.50 11.34 0.68
N GLY A 456 0.29 11.99 -0.17
CA GLY A 456 -0.07 12.30 -1.54
C GLY A 456 -0.43 13.76 -1.77
N VAL A 457 -1.03 14.02 -2.92
CA VAL A 457 -1.48 15.34 -3.35
C VAL A 457 -2.73 15.73 -2.58
N LYS A 458 -2.75 16.94 -2.03
CA LYS A 458 -3.91 17.47 -1.31
C LYS A 458 -5.03 17.78 -2.29
N THR A 459 -6.23 17.30 -1.99
CA THR A 459 -7.40 17.46 -2.85
C THR A 459 -8.62 17.90 -2.06
N ASP A 460 -9.58 18.51 -2.75
CA ASP A 460 -10.92 18.76 -2.22
C ASP A 460 -11.80 17.49 -2.25
N ALA A 461 -13.07 17.63 -1.87
CA ALA A 461 -14.02 16.52 -1.83
C ALA A 461 -14.35 15.96 -3.24
N SER A 462 -14.16 16.74 -4.31
CA SER A 462 -14.32 16.31 -5.70
C SER A 462 -13.08 15.62 -6.28
N CYS A 463 -12.05 15.41 -5.48
CA CYS A 463 -10.72 14.91 -5.87
C CYS A 463 -9.93 15.88 -6.75
N GLN A 464 -10.31 17.16 -6.85
CA GLN A 464 -9.53 18.18 -7.54
C GLN A 464 -8.31 18.57 -6.69
N ALA A 465 -7.12 18.62 -7.32
CA ALA A 465 -5.89 18.99 -6.64
C ALA A 465 -5.92 20.45 -6.18
N LEU A 466 -5.36 20.72 -5.00
CA LEU A 466 -5.27 22.06 -4.42
C LEU A 466 -3.84 22.62 -4.54
N GLY A 467 -3.73 23.90 -4.78
CA GLY A 467 -2.48 24.65 -4.66
C GLY A 467 -2.08 24.88 -3.21
N GLU A 468 -0.85 25.38 -2.99
CA GLU A 468 -0.36 25.73 -1.65
C GLU A 468 -1.20 26.80 -0.95
N ASP A 469 -1.92 27.64 -1.70
CA ASP A 469 -2.87 28.63 -1.21
C ASP A 469 -4.27 28.05 -0.91
N GLY A 470 -4.46 26.74 -1.14
CA GLY A 470 -5.73 26.05 -0.95
C GLY A 470 -6.72 26.21 -2.10
N SER A 471 -6.37 26.93 -3.18
CA SER A 471 -7.24 27.06 -4.36
C SER A 471 -7.19 25.80 -5.24
N PRO A 472 -8.31 25.41 -5.88
CA PRO A 472 -8.32 24.29 -6.83
C PRO A 472 -7.45 24.57 -8.06
N ILE A 473 -6.63 23.58 -8.46
CA ILE A 473 -5.85 23.63 -9.70
C ILE A 473 -6.73 23.13 -10.85
N ALA A 474 -7.06 24.03 -11.79
CA ALA A 474 -7.90 23.68 -12.92
C ALA A 474 -7.27 22.53 -13.74
N GLY A 475 -8.09 21.53 -14.08
CA GLY A 475 -7.69 20.40 -14.92
C GLY A 475 -6.84 19.33 -14.22
N LEU A 476 -6.54 19.44 -12.92
CA LEU A 476 -5.76 18.44 -12.18
C LEU A 476 -6.59 17.79 -11.08
N PHE A 477 -6.57 16.44 -11.05
CA PHE A 477 -7.27 15.61 -10.07
C PHE A 477 -6.32 14.53 -9.53
N ALA A 478 -6.61 14.00 -8.32
CA ALA A 478 -5.89 12.87 -7.78
C ALA A 478 -6.86 11.90 -7.07
N VAL A 479 -6.68 10.59 -7.30
CA VAL A 479 -7.53 9.54 -6.74
C VAL A 479 -6.72 8.36 -6.18
N GLY A 480 -7.32 7.62 -5.27
CA GLY A 480 -6.69 6.47 -4.64
C GLY A 480 -5.54 6.85 -3.71
N GLU A 481 -4.51 6.01 -3.64
CA GLU A 481 -3.37 6.22 -2.74
C GLU A 481 -2.59 7.51 -3.03
N ALA A 482 -2.71 8.06 -4.24
CA ALA A 482 -2.11 9.36 -4.60
C ALA A 482 -2.69 10.56 -3.81
N THR A 483 -3.78 10.37 -3.07
CA THR A 483 -4.42 11.38 -2.20
C THR A 483 -4.98 10.77 -0.91
N HIS A 484 -4.32 9.80 -0.30
CA HIS A 484 -4.92 8.91 0.70
C HIS A 484 -4.88 9.45 2.15
N ARG A 485 -4.15 10.54 2.40
CA ARG A 485 -3.92 11.05 3.78
C ARG A 485 -5.22 11.43 4.50
N PHE A 486 -6.20 11.95 3.78
CA PHE A 486 -7.47 12.37 4.38
C PHE A 486 -8.27 11.22 5.02
N MET A 487 -8.00 9.96 4.63
CA MET A 487 -8.71 8.79 5.16
C MET A 487 -8.26 8.38 6.57
N TYR A 488 -7.04 8.69 6.97
CA TYR A 488 -6.40 8.07 8.12
C TYR A 488 -5.56 9.07 8.93
N ASN A 489 -5.33 8.75 10.20
CA ASN A 489 -4.30 9.37 11.03
C ASN A 489 -3.04 8.48 11.06
N ARG A 490 -2.71 7.84 12.17
CA ARG A 490 -1.62 6.85 12.30
C ARG A 490 -2.10 5.42 12.16
N SER A 491 -3.39 5.20 12.38
CA SER A 491 -4.03 3.90 12.25
C SER A 491 -4.96 3.88 11.05
N PHE A 492 -5.24 2.70 10.51
CA PHE A 492 -6.12 2.53 9.36
C PHE A 492 -7.21 1.48 9.62
N VAL A 493 -8.31 1.60 8.90
CA VAL A 493 -9.36 0.60 8.87
C VAL A 493 -9.12 -0.34 7.69
N ARG A 494 -9.00 -1.62 7.96
CA ARG A 494 -8.66 -2.65 6.96
C ARG A 494 -9.62 -2.60 5.77
N HIS A 495 -9.08 -2.78 4.58
CA HIS A 495 -9.79 -2.87 3.30
C HIS A 495 -10.50 -1.59 2.83
N CYS A 496 -10.57 -0.53 3.66
CA CYS A 496 -11.14 0.76 3.25
C CYS A 496 -10.32 1.46 2.16
N SER A 497 -9.01 1.22 2.09
CA SER A 497 -8.17 1.76 1.02
C SER A 497 -8.58 1.26 -0.37
N ASN A 498 -8.94 -0.02 -0.50
CA ASN A 498 -9.41 -0.58 -1.76
C ASN A 498 -10.81 -0.03 -2.12
N SER A 499 -11.68 0.07 -1.12
CA SER A 499 -13.02 0.65 -1.28
C SER A 499 -12.96 2.10 -1.75
N SER A 500 -12.18 2.93 -1.04
CA SER A 500 -12.02 4.34 -1.38
C SER A 500 -11.38 4.54 -2.76
N ALA A 501 -10.39 3.71 -3.13
CA ALA A 501 -9.75 3.78 -4.44
C ALA A 501 -10.73 3.51 -5.58
N LEU A 502 -11.53 2.44 -5.48
CA LEU A 502 -12.57 2.11 -6.45
C LEU A 502 -13.64 3.21 -6.52
N THR A 503 -14.11 3.66 -5.35
CA THR A 503 -15.19 4.65 -5.25
C THR A 503 -14.76 6.02 -5.77
N MET A 504 -13.60 6.53 -5.34
CA MET A 504 -13.05 7.79 -5.86
C MET A 504 -12.86 7.72 -7.38
N GLY A 505 -12.26 6.64 -7.89
CA GLY A 505 -12.07 6.46 -9.32
C GLY A 505 -13.39 6.49 -10.07
N ARG A 506 -14.38 5.69 -9.64
CA ARG A 506 -15.71 5.64 -10.27
C ARG A 506 -16.40 6.99 -10.29
N LEU A 507 -16.46 7.67 -9.14
CA LEU A 507 -17.16 8.96 -9.01
C LEU A 507 -16.45 10.07 -9.82
N THR A 508 -15.12 10.17 -9.70
CA THR A 508 -14.33 11.17 -10.44
C THR A 508 -14.44 10.96 -11.95
N GLY A 509 -14.34 9.71 -12.43
CA GLY A 509 -14.48 9.40 -13.85
C GLY A 509 -15.84 9.79 -14.41
N ALA A 510 -16.93 9.48 -13.70
CA ALA A 510 -18.28 9.86 -14.10
C ALA A 510 -18.46 11.39 -14.12
N ALA A 511 -17.99 12.10 -13.09
CA ALA A 511 -18.10 13.55 -12.99
C ALA A 511 -17.35 14.27 -14.13
N LEU A 512 -16.11 13.87 -14.40
CA LEU A 512 -15.29 14.48 -15.44
C LEU A 512 -15.80 14.23 -16.86
N ALA A 513 -16.47 13.11 -17.10
CA ALA A 513 -17.05 12.83 -18.42
C ALA A 513 -18.26 13.70 -18.76
N THR A 514 -18.91 14.28 -17.75
CA THR A 514 -20.12 15.11 -17.90
C THR A 514 -19.86 16.61 -17.74
N ALA A 515 -18.62 17.00 -17.38
CA ALA A 515 -18.17 18.38 -17.25
C ALA A 515 -17.65 18.91 -18.59
#